data_7b6adb37624d8c79d6b6d05b94f452f9
#
_entry.id   7b6adb37624d8c79d6b6d05b94f452f9
#
_cell.length_a   1.000
_cell.length_b   1.000
_cell.length_c   1.000
_cell.angle_alpha   90.00
_cell.angle_beta   90.00
_cell.angle_gamma   90.00
#
_symmetry.space_group_name_H-M   'P 1'
#
loop_
_entity.id
_entity.type
_entity.pdbx_description
1 polymer ?
#
loop_
_entity_poly.entity_id
_entity_poly.type
_entity_poly.pdbx_seq_one_letter_code
_entity_poly.pdbx_strand_id
1 'polypeptide(L)'
;TLSWQCYPALVLLDRVAVIVDEDVIMQSEIDERLLTIKSQINAQPGAKAPPAQALEEQIIERLILESLQLQTADRAGIRISDDELNNALSSIAAQNQMDLPQFRMALAKDGVSWAQMREQVRREFAISRVQQGVMRRRIQITEQEVQNFLATELGENVTADEYRLGHILLDLPSSPTPENIRVARDKAEILADRLKGGEDFGSLAIEFSKGQNALDGGDMGWRKPAQLP
;
A
#
# COMPACT_ATOMS: atom_id res chain seq x y z
N THR A 1 39.66 45.31 17.32
CA THR A 1 39.31 44.31 16.28
C THR A 1 38.44 43.24 16.90
N LEU A 2 37.09 43.40 16.75
CA LEU A 2 36.13 42.35 17.14
C LEU A 2 36.14 41.28 16.05
N SER A 3 36.65 40.10 16.40
CA SER A 3 36.48 38.91 15.57
C SER A 3 35.04 38.36 15.77
N TRP A 4 34.21 38.52 14.76
CA TRP A 4 32.92 37.83 14.69
C TRP A 4 33.19 36.32 14.49
N GLN A 5 32.99 35.55 15.54
CA GLN A 5 32.90 34.08 15.43
C GLN A 5 31.60 33.77 14.72
N CYS A 6 31.70 33.32 13.49
CA CYS A 6 30.61 32.80 12.73
C CYS A 6 30.31 31.39 13.31
N TYR A 7 29.29 31.29 14.18
CA TYR A 7 28.76 30.00 14.59
C TYR A 7 28.01 29.40 13.37
N PRO A 8 28.33 28.19 12.96
CA PRO A 8 27.54 27.55 11.92
C PRO A 8 26.10 27.40 12.45
N ALA A 9 25.14 27.93 11.69
CA ALA A 9 23.74 27.76 12.01
C ALA A 9 23.43 26.22 12.07
N LEU A 10 22.86 25.78 13.17
CA LEU A 10 22.36 24.40 13.29
C LEU A 10 21.26 24.23 12.23
N VAL A 11 21.56 23.44 11.21
CA VAL A 11 20.55 23.03 10.22
C VAL A 11 19.82 21.83 10.79
N LEU A 12 18.52 21.96 10.98
CA LEU A 12 17.65 20.83 11.34
C LEU A 12 17.66 19.88 10.13
N LEU A 13 18.27 18.71 10.31
CA LEU A 13 18.39 17.71 9.24
C LEU A 13 17.06 16.98 9.00
N ASP A 14 16.37 16.58 10.08
CA ASP A 14 15.07 15.92 10.06
C ASP A 14 14.43 15.94 11.45
N ARG A 15 13.18 15.52 11.57
CA ARG A 15 12.49 15.39 12.86
C ARG A 15 11.71 14.09 12.93
N VAL A 16 11.62 13.52 14.12
CA VAL A 16 10.72 12.40 14.40
C VAL A 16 9.28 12.90 14.34
N ALA A 17 8.48 12.32 13.45
CA ALA A 17 7.07 12.62 13.32
C ALA A 17 6.20 11.67 14.14
N VAL A 18 6.52 10.38 14.13
CA VAL A 18 5.77 9.33 14.85
C VAL A 18 6.75 8.34 15.47
N ILE A 19 6.43 7.85 16.66
CA ILE A 19 7.14 6.73 17.32
C ILE A 19 6.23 5.51 17.22
N VAL A 20 6.77 4.41 16.68
CA VAL A 20 6.04 3.17 16.44
C VAL A 20 6.78 2.02 17.11
N ASP A 21 6.40 1.69 18.36
CA ASP A 21 7.03 0.67 19.19
C ASP A 21 8.55 0.91 19.35
N GLU A 22 9.40 0.14 18.70
CA GLU A 22 10.86 0.25 18.75
C GLU A 22 11.47 1.12 17.62
N ASP A 23 10.62 1.64 16.73
CA ASP A 23 11.04 2.36 15.53
C ASP A 23 10.45 3.78 15.48
N VAL A 24 10.93 4.60 14.54
CA VAL A 24 10.46 5.97 14.35
C VAL A 24 10.18 6.22 12.87
N ILE A 25 9.16 7.02 12.61
CA ILE A 25 8.87 7.57 11.28
C ILE A 25 9.33 9.01 11.27
N MET A 26 10.18 9.34 10.32
CA MET A 26 10.71 10.69 10.16
C MET A 26 9.77 11.55 9.32
N GLN A 27 9.80 12.87 9.55
CA GLN A 27 9.00 13.81 8.76
C GLN A 27 9.35 13.73 7.27
N SER A 28 10.62 13.57 6.94
CA SER A 28 11.07 13.41 5.55
C SER A 28 10.43 12.22 4.83
N GLU A 29 10.17 11.11 5.53
CA GLU A 29 9.50 9.94 4.95
C GLU A 29 8.04 10.24 4.59
N ILE A 30 7.34 10.99 5.46
CA ILE A 30 5.97 11.44 5.20
C ILE A 30 5.95 12.38 3.99
N ASP A 31 6.86 13.36 3.96
CA ASP A 31 6.94 14.36 2.90
C ASP A 31 7.27 13.72 1.54
N GLU A 32 8.22 12.77 1.50
CA GLU A 32 8.57 12.01 0.29
C GLU A 32 7.39 11.20 -0.24
N ARG A 33 6.69 10.50 0.64
CA ARG A 33 5.51 9.71 0.27
C ARG A 33 4.38 10.63 -0.25
N LEU A 34 4.21 11.78 0.39
CA LEU A 34 3.23 12.78 0.00
C LEU A 34 3.49 13.34 -1.40
N LEU A 35 4.76 13.62 -1.72
CA LEU A 35 5.18 14.07 -3.05
C LEU A 35 4.91 12.98 -4.11
N THR A 36 5.25 11.74 -3.81
CA THR A 36 5.04 10.61 -4.71
C THR A 36 3.56 10.43 -5.05
N ILE A 37 2.69 10.40 -4.04
CA ILE A 37 1.25 10.20 -4.24
C ILE A 37 0.62 11.38 -4.96
N LYS A 38 0.99 12.61 -4.63
CA LYS A 38 0.52 13.80 -5.36
C LYS A 38 0.92 13.77 -6.84
N SER A 39 2.14 13.32 -7.14
CA SER A 39 2.57 13.18 -8.53
C SER A 39 1.77 12.12 -9.29
N GLN A 40 1.45 11.01 -8.66
CA GLN A 40 0.62 9.94 -9.23
C GLN A 40 -0.82 10.42 -9.48
N ILE A 41 -1.44 11.12 -8.51
CA ILE A 41 -2.78 11.69 -8.66
C ILE A 41 -2.80 12.70 -9.82
N ASN A 42 -1.82 13.60 -9.89
CA ASN A 42 -1.74 14.61 -10.96
C ASN A 42 -1.49 14.01 -12.36
N ALA A 43 -0.89 12.82 -12.43
CA ALA A 43 -0.69 12.10 -13.68
C ALA A 43 -1.98 11.42 -14.21
N GLN A 44 -3.03 11.30 -13.39
CA GLN A 44 -4.30 10.72 -13.78
C GLN A 44 -5.25 11.81 -14.28
N PRO A 45 -5.68 11.78 -15.56
CA PRO A 45 -6.61 12.78 -16.09
C PRO A 45 -7.94 12.75 -15.36
N GLY A 46 -8.34 13.89 -14.77
CA GLY A 46 -9.63 14.03 -14.08
C GLY A 46 -9.63 13.65 -12.59
N ALA A 47 -8.55 13.11 -12.06
CA ALA A 47 -8.45 12.84 -10.63
C ALA A 47 -8.41 14.17 -9.82
N LYS A 48 -9.25 14.26 -8.80
CA LYS A 48 -9.19 15.36 -7.82
C LYS A 48 -8.37 14.91 -6.62
N ALA A 49 -7.36 15.70 -6.26
CA ALA A 49 -6.60 15.44 -5.05
C ALA A 49 -7.52 15.57 -3.83
N PRO A 50 -7.49 14.61 -2.89
CA PRO A 50 -8.21 14.73 -1.63
C PRO A 50 -7.65 15.89 -0.80
N PRO A 51 -8.37 16.31 0.27
CA PRO A 51 -7.87 17.31 1.21
C PRO A 51 -6.47 16.91 1.72
N ALA A 52 -5.55 17.87 1.75
CA ALA A 52 -4.14 17.61 2.11
C ALA A 52 -3.99 16.91 3.47
N GLN A 53 -4.84 17.28 4.43
CA GLN A 53 -4.83 16.68 5.76
C GLN A 53 -5.25 15.20 5.73
N ALA A 54 -6.31 14.86 4.99
CA ALA A 54 -6.78 13.48 4.86
C ALA A 54 -5.71 12.59 4.19
N LEU A 55 -5.02 13.12 3.19
CA LEU A 55 -3.91 12.42 2.53
C LEU A 55 -2.74 12.18 3.49
N GLU A 56 -2.37 13.18 4.27
CA GLU A 56 -1.29 13.07 5.25
C GLU A 56 -1.62 12.04 6.34
N GLU A 57 -2.85 12.06 6.87
CA GLU A 57 -3.32 11.07 7.85
C GLU A 57 -3.26 9.64 7.30
N GLN A 58 -3.69 9.41 6.05
CA GLN A 58 -3.60 8.10 5.39
C GLN A 58 -2.15 7.63 5.19
N ILE A 59 -1.26 8.55 4.84
CA ILE A 59 0.18 8.24 4.69
C ILE A 59 0.76 7.83 6.03
N ILE A 60 0.48 8.56 7.10
CA ILE A 60 0.97 8.25 8.45
C ILE A 60 0.47 6.87 8.90
N GLU A 61 -0.82 6.58 8.75
CA GLU A 61 -1.38 5.27 9.08
C GLU A 61 -0.71 4.14 8.29
N ARG A 62 -0.45 4.36 7.00
CA ARG A 62 0.23 3.39 6.16
C ARG A 62 1.67 3.14 6.61
N LEU A 63 2.43 4.20 6.90
CA LEU A 63 3.81 4.08 7.39
C LEU A 63 3.88 3.39 8.75
N ILE A 64 2.92 3.67 9.66
CA ILE A 64 2.81 2.95 10.94
C ILE A 64 2.60 1.45 10.71
N LEU A 65 1.67 1.09 9.81
CA LEU A 65 1.40 -0.31 9.50
C LEU A 65 2.63 -0.99 8.88
N GLU A 66 3.31 -0.33 7.95
CA GLU A 66 4.54 -0.84 7.32
C GLU A 66 5.64 -1.06 8.38
N SER A 67 5.87 -0.10 9.30
CA SER A 67 6.85 -0.24 10.38
C SER A 67 6.51 -1.44 11.29
N LEU A 68 5.26 -1.59 11.74
CA LEU A 68 4.84 -2.72 12.57
C LEU A 68 5.00 -4.08 11.87
N GLN A 69 4.76 -4.13 10.57
CA GLN A 69 4.96 -5.35 9.76
C GLN A 69 6.45 -5.68 9.63
N LEU A 70 7.31 -4.69 9.41
CA LEU A 70 8.76 -4.87 9.34
C LEU A 70 9.34 -5.32 10.69
N GLN A 71 8.94 -4.73 11.79
CA GLN A 71 9.31 -5.18 13.14
C GLN A 71 8.84 -6.63 13.38
N THR A 72 7.64 -6.99 12.90
CA THR A 72 7.15 -8.36 12.97
C THR A 72 8.00 -9.31 12.13
N ALA A 73 8.44 -8.88 10.94
CA ALA A 73 9.36 -9.64 10.10
C ALA A 73 10.70 -9.90 10.81
N ASP A 74 11.26 -8.86 11.43
CA ASP A 74 12.52 -8.96 12.17
C ASP A 74 12.42 -9.89 13.38
N ARG A 75 11.36 -9.76 14.19
CA ARG A 75 11.10 -10.66 15.33
C ARG A 75 10.87 -12.11 14.88
N ALA A 76 10.28 -12.32 13.70
CA ALA A 76 10.09 -13.65 13.11
C ALA A 76 11.34 -14.20 12.42
N GLY A 77 12.45 -13.44 12.38
CA GLY A 77 13.69 -13.84 11.71
C GLY A 77 13.56 -13.91 10.17
N ILE A 78 12.57 -13.21 9.58
CA ILE A 78 12.40 -13.17 8.13
C ILE A 78 13.54 -12.35 7.54
N ARG A 79 14.31 -13.01 6.65
CA ARG A 79 15.40 -12.39 5.90
C ARG A 79 15.17 -12.61 4.41
N ILE A 80 15.38 -11.57 3.63
CA ILE A 80 15.33 -11.63 2.16
C ILE A 80 16.77 -11.68 1.66
N SER A 81 17.12 -12.80 1.04
CA SER A 81 18.47 -12.98 0.48
C SER A 81 18.70 -12.09 -0.74
N ASP A 82 19.97 -11.82 -1.05
CA ASP A 82 20.32 -11.03 -2.24
C ASP A 82 19.92 -11.74 -3.54
N ASP A 83 19.92 -13.06 -3.57
CA ASP A 83 19.48 -13.84 -4.74
C ASP A 83 17.99 -13.69 -4.97
N GLU A 84 17.17 -13.78 -3.91
CA GLU A 84 15.73 -13.54 -4.00
C GLU A 84 15.43 -12.11 -4.45
N LEU A 85 16.15 -11.14 -3.90
CA LEU A 85 16.01 -9.74 -4.28
C LEU A 85 16.38 -9.48 -5.74
N ASN A 86 17.48 -10.10 -6.22
CA ASN A 86 17.90 -9.99 -7.62
C ASN A 86 16.88 -10.64 -8.56
N ASN A 87 16.32 -11.78 -8.20
CA ASN A 87 15.26 -12.45 -8.96
C ASN A 87 13.99 -11.58 -9.03
N ALA A 88 13.60 -10.98 -7.92
CA ALA A 88 12.45 -10.05 -7.87
C ALA A 88 12.68 -8.84 -8.78
N LEU A 89 13.82 -8.18 -8.67
CA LEU A 89 14.18 -7.04 -9.51
C LEU A 89 14.25 -7.39 -10.99
N SER A 90 14.75 -8.59 -11.33
CA SER A 90 14.77 -9.09 -12.70
C SER A 90 13.36 -9.33 -13.24
N SER A 91 12.45 -9.81 -12.39
CA SER A 91 11.03 -9.99 -12.74
C SER A 91 10.35 -8.64 -12.98
N ILE A 92 10.60 -7.65 -12.12
CA ILE A 92 10.08 -6.28 -12.29
C ILE A 92 10.62 -5.66 -13.59
N ALA A 93 11.91 -5.82 -13.90
CA ALA A 93 12.50 -5.35 -15.14
C ALA A 93 11.83 -6.01 -16.35
N ALA A 94 11.64 -7.34 -16.33
CA ALA A 94 10.99 -8.08 -17.40
C ALA A 94 9.53 -7.65 -17.64
N GLN A 95 8.77 -7.35 -16.58
CA GLN A 95 7.41 -6.79 -16.70
C GLN A 95 7.40 -5.43 -17.42
N ASN A 96 8.48 -4.66 -17.30
CA ASN A 96 8.69 -3.41 -18.02
C ASN A 96 9.41 -3.60 -19.38
N GLN A 97 9.51 -4.84 -19.87
CA GLN A 97 10.18 -5.18 -21.13
C GLN A 97 11.66 -4.76 -21.17
N MET A 98 12.32 -4.78 -20.02
CA MET A 98 13.74 -4.40 -19.84
C MET A 98 14.52 -5.56 -19.24
N ASP A 99 15.82 -5.59 -19.52
CA ASP A 99 16.77 -6.36 -18.71
C ASP A 99 17.18 -5.55 -17.45
N LEU A 100 17.83 -6.20 -16.50
CA LEU A 100 18.21 -5.56 -15.23
C LEU A 100 19.16 -4.35 -15.42
N PRO A 101 20.17 -4.37 -16.31
CA PRO A 101 20.96 -3.19 -16.65
C PRO A 101 20.16 -2.04 -17.22
N GLN A 102 19.24 -2.30 -18.15
CA GLN A 102 18.37 -1.29 -18.75
C GLN A 102 17.44 -0.67 -17.70
N PHE A 103 16.86 -1.50 -16.83
CA PHE A 103 16.01 -1.06 -15.73
C PHE A 103 16.77 -0.15 -14.76
N ARG A 104 18.01 -0.51 -14.41
CA ARG A 104 18.88 0.32 -13.56
C ARG A 104 19.19 1.68 -14.21
N MET A 105 19.42 1.72 -15.52
CA MET A 105 19.64 2.98 -16.25
C MET A 105 18.39 3.82 -16.30
N ALA A 106 17.20 3.22 -16.48
CA ALA A 106 15.92 3.92 -16.47
C ALA A 106 15.66 4.58 -15.10
N LEU A 107 15.84 3.83 -14.00
CA LEU A 107 15.73 4.37 -12.65
C LEU A 107 16.67 5.56 -12.41
N ALA A 108 17.93 5.44 -12.84
CA ALA A 108 18.89 6.54 -12.69
C ALA A 108 18.49 7.80 -13.48
N LYS A 109 17.86 7.62 -14.65
CA LYS A 109 17.34 8.71 -15.47
C LYS A 109 16.18 9.42 -14.77
N ASP A 110 15.33 8.66 -14.07
CA ASP A 110 14.19 9.16 -13.32
C ASP A 110 14.60 9.67 -11.91
N GLY A 111 15.91 9.71 -11.61
CA GLY A 111 16.45 10.18 -10.33
C GLY A 111 16.30 9.20 -9.17
N VAL A 112 15.90 7.95 -9.42
CA VAL A 112 15.73 6.92 -8.41
C VAL A 112 17.04 6.18 -8.20
N SER A 113 17.52 6.14 -6.95
CA SER A 113 18.69 5.40 -6.57
C SER A 113 18.46 3.88 -6.64
N TRP A 114 19.40 3.14 -7.27
CA TRP A 114 19.36 1.68 -7.28
C TRP A 114 19.35 1.07 -5.86
N ALA A 115 20.05 1.67 -4.92
CA ALA A 115 20.07 1.22 -3.53
C ALA A 115 18.69 1.41 -2.85
N GLN A 116 18.06 2.55 -3.10
CA GLN A 116 16.70 2.82 -2.59
C GLN A 116 15.68 1.82 -3.17
N MET A 117 15.71 1.56 -4.48
CA MET A 117 14.83 0.57 -5.11
C MET A 117 15.04 -0.83 -4.52
N ARG A 118 16.28 -1.27 -4.34
CA ARG A 118 16.59 -2.56 -3.72
C ARG A 118 16.02 -2.67 -2.31
N GLU A 119 16.17 -1.61 -1.52
CA GLU A 119 15.68 -1.60 -0.14
C GLU A 119 14.16 -1.56 -0.07
N GLN A 120 13.52 -0.82 -0.96
CA GLN A 120 12.07 -0.82 -1.09
C GLN A 120 11.53 -2.22 -1.40
N VAL A 121 12.07 -2.88 -2.43
CA VAL A 121 11.66 -4.25 -2.80
C VAL A 121 11.92 -5.23 -1.66
N ARG A 122 13.05 -5.10 -0.94
CA ARG A 122 13.34 -5.94 0.24
C ARG A 122 12.26 -5.78 1.32
N ARG A 123 11.87 -4.55 1.64
CA ARG A 123 10.80 -4.27 2.61
C ARG A 123 9.46 -4.85 2.16
N GLU A 124 9.07 -4.66 0.91
CA GLU A 124 7.83 -5.20 0.36
C GLU A 124 7.77 -6.72 0.45
N PHE A 125 8.88 -7.41 0.15
CA PHE A 125 8.99 -8.86 0.28
C PHE A 125 8.91 -9.33 1.73
N ALA A 126 9.56 -8.63 2.66
CA ALA A 126 9.47 -8.95 4.08
C ALA A 126 8.02 -8.81 4.59
N ILE A 127 7.33 -7.73 4.25
CA ILE A 127 5.92 -7.49 4.57
C ILE A 127 5.04 -8.59 3.97
N SER A 128 5.22 -8.92 2.70
CA SER A 128 4.47 -9.98 2.02
C SER A 128 4.63 -11.34 2.73
N ARG A 129 5.83 -11.67 3.20
CA ARG A 129 6.07 -12.91 3.97
C ARG A 129 5.36 -12.91 5.33
N VAL A 130 5.34 -11.77 6.03
CA VAL A 130 4.58 -11.63 7.28
C VAL A 130 3.10 -11.88 7.01
N GLN A 131 2.54 -11.23 6.01
CA GLN A 131 1.12 -11.37 5.64
C GLN A 131 0.78 -12.82 5.27
N GLN A 132 1.60 -13.47 4.43
CA GLN A 132 1.43 -14.89 4.08
C GLN A 132 1.51 -15.81 5.30
N GLY A 133 2.43 -15.53 6.22
CA GLY A 133 2.56 -16.28 7.46
C GLY A 133 1.33 -16.17 8.36
N VAL A 134 0.75 -14.97 8.47
CA VAL A 134 -0.50 -14.73 9.22
C VAL A 134 -1.68 -15.44 8.55
N MET A 135 -1.80 -15.34 7.23
CA MET A 135 -2.87 -16.00 6.47
C MET A 135 -2.81 -17.53 6.64
N ARG A 136 -1.64 -18.14 6.46
CA ARG A 136 -1.47 -19.60 6.62
C ARG A 136 -1.84 -20.11 8.01
N ARG A 137 -1.67 -19.31 9.05
CA ARG A 137 -2.05 -19.70 10.43
C ARG A 137 -3.55 -19.56 10.70
N ARG A 138 -4.24 -18.66 10.00
CA ARG A 138 -5.66 -18.36 10.20
C ARG A 138 -6.59 -19.13 9.27
N ILE A 139 -6.11 -19.52 8.09
CA ILE A 139 -6.92 -20.23 7.09
C ILE A 139 -6.65 -21.72 7.26
N GLN A 140 -7.67 -22.45 7.74
CA GLN A 140 -7.74 -23.90 7.70
C GLN A 140 -8.71 -24.27 6.59
N ILE A 141 -8.17 -24.66 5.44
CA ILE A 141 -8.99 -25.10 4.31
C ILE A 141 -9.29 -26.57 4.50
N THR A 142 -10.57 -26.93 4.57
CA THR A 142 -11.03 -28.32 4.67
C THR A 142 -11.05 -28.97 3.28
N GLU A 143 -10.90 -30.29 3.22
CA GLU A 143 -11.01 -31.06 1.97
C GLU A 143 -12.37 -30.81 1.27
N GLN A 144 -13.44 -30.63 2.03
CA GLN A 144 -14.76 -30.34 1.50
C GLN A 144 -14.82 -28.97 0.82
N GLU A 145 -14.14 -27.93 1.38
CA GLU A 145 -14.05 -26.61 0.75
C GLU A 145 -13.25 -26.67 -0.55
N VAL A 146 -12.15 -27.45 -0.58
CA VAL A 146 -11.39 -27.69 -1.82
C VAL A 146 -12.26 -28.37 -2.88
N GLN A 147 -13.01 -29.41 -2.53
CA GLN A 147 -13.90 -30.11 -3.45
C GLN A 147 -15.04 -29.20 -3.95
N ASN A 148 -15.63 -28.41 -3.06
CA ASN A 148 -16.66 -27.45 -3.44
C ASN A 148 -16.07 -26.36 -4.38
N PHE A 149 -14.89 -25.84 -4.10
CA PHE A 149 -14.19 -24.89 -4.96
C PHE A 149 -13.91 -25.47 -6.34
N LEU A 150 -13.34 -26.68 -6.41
CA LEU A 150 -13.07 -27.36 -7.67
C LEU A 150 -14.35 -27.66 -8.46
N ALA A 151 -15.44 -28.01 -7.81
CA ALA A 151 -16.71 -28.25 -8.45
C ALA A 151 -17.33 -26.99 -9.04
N THR A 152 -17.14 -25.84 -8.40
CA THR A 152 -17.65 -24.53 -8.85
C THR A 152 -16.77 -23.93 -9.94
N GLU A 153 -15.45 -23.97 -9.76
CA GLU A 153 -14.46 -23.31 -10.63
C GLU A 153 -14.24 -24.06 -11.95
N LEU A 154 -14.26 -25.39 -11.96
CA LEU A 154 -14.03 -26.16 -13.18
C LEU A 154 -15.20 -26.10 -14.17
N GLY A 155 -16.40 -25.78 -13.69
CA GLY A 155 -17.58 -25.66 -14.54
C GLY A 155 -17.80 -24.26 -15.16
N GLU A 156 -17.42 -23.19 -14.46
CA GLU A 156 -17.76 -21.81 -14.84
C GLU A 156 -16.57 -21.00 -15.39
N ASN A 157 -15.33 -21.41 -15.14
CA ASN A 157 -14.15 -20.57 -15.40
C ASN A 157 -13.62 -20.51 -16.84
N VAL A 158 -14.20 -21.29 -17.75
CA VAL A 158 -13.73 -21.28 -19.17
C VAL A 158 -14.26 -20.07 -19.95
N THR A 159 -15.33 -19.42 -19.47
CA THR A 159 -16.03 -18.33 -20.19
C THR A 159 -16.31 -17.08 -19.35
N ALA A 160 -15.79 -16.96 -18.15
CA ALA A 160 -16.12 -15.84 -17.27
C ALA A 160 -15.35 -14.55 -17.64
N ASP A 161 -16.08 -13.45 -17.81
CA ASP A 161 -15.52 -12.11 -17.98
C ASP A 161 -14.65 -11.72 -16.77
N GLU A 162 -13.58 -10.99 -17.02
CA GLU A 162 -12.77 -10.40 -15.98
C GLU A 162 -13.27 -8.99 -15.63
N TYR A 163 -13.36 -8.68 -14.35
CA TYR A 163 -13.78 -7.38 -13.83
C TYR A 163 -12.61 -6.67 -13.17
N ARG A 164 -12.40 -5.40 -13.52
CA ARG A 164 -11.49 -4.54 -12.77
C ARG A 164 -12.23 -4.00 -11.56
N LEU A 165 -11.74 -4.32 -10.38
CA LEU A 165 -12.39 -3.98 -9.13
C LEU A 165 -11.62 -2.92 -8.37
N GLY A 166 -12.39 -2.04 -7.72
CA GLY A 166 -11.90 -1.20 -6.65
C GLY A 166 -12.74 -1.41 -5.39
N HIS A 167 -12.15 -1.25 -4.21
CA HIS A 167 -12.91 -1.28 -2.98
C HIS A 167 -12.55 -0.15 -2.02
N ILE A 168 -13.54 0.27 -1.24
CA ILE A 168 -13.38 1.21 -0.13
C ILE A 168 -13.73 0.46 1.16
N LEU A 169 -12.73 0.24 2.01
CA LEU A 169 -12.90 -0.44 3.28
C LEU A 169 -13.12 0.59 4.38
N LEU A 170 -14.26 0.51 5.06
CA LEU A 170 -14.54 1.31 6.26
C LEU A 170 -14.21 0.50 7.50
N ASP A 171 -13.44 1.09 8.39
CA ASP A 171 -12.97 0.43 9.61
C ASP A 171 -14.08 0.31 10.66
N LEU A 172 -14.02 -0.80 11.41
CA LEU A 172 -14.85 -1.05 12.58
C LEU A 172 -13.95 -1.46 13.75
N PRO A 173 -14.26 -1.03 14.99
CA PRO A 173 -13.52 -1.50 16.16
C PRO A 173 -13.53 -3.04 16.28
N SER A 174 -12.53 -3.60 16.95
CA SER A 174 -12.42 -5.06 17.15
C SER A 174 -13.63 -5.70 17.83
N SER A 175 -14.42 -4.90 18.59
CA SER A 175 -15.70 -5.30 19.20
C SER A 175 -16.73 -4.24 18.86
N PRO A 176 -17.32 -4.27 17.65
CA PRO A 176 -18.20 -3.23 17.19
C PRO A 176 -19.55 -3.27 17.93
N THR A 177 -19.99 -2.11 18.40
CA THR A 177 -21.35 -1.94 18.91
C THR A 177 -22.35 -1.82 17.74
N PRO A 178 -23.66 -2.08 17.97
CA PRO A 178 -24.68 -1.82 16.96
C PRO A 178 -24.64 -0.39 16.39
N GLU A 179 -24.29 0.57 17.23
CA GLU A 179 -24.12 1.97 16.82
C GLU A 179 -22.92 2.16 15.88
N ASN A 180 -21.77 1.54 16.16
CA ASN A 180 -20.61 1.58 15.27
C ASN A 180 -20.94 1.02 13.88
N ILE A 181 -21.68 -0.10 13.84
CA ILE A 181 -22.13 -0.72 12.59
C ILE A 181 -23.07 0.21 11.82
N ARG A 182 -24.02 0.85 12.53
CA ARG A 182 -24.96 1.81 11.92
C ARG A 182 -24.20 2.99 11.30
N VAL A 183 -23.30 3.61 12.04
CA VAL A 183 -22.51 4.76 11.57
C VAL A 183 -21.65 4.38 10.33
N ALA A 184 -21.04 3.21 10.35
CA ALA A 184 -20.25 2.74 9.20
C ALA A 184 -21.14 2.48 7.96
N ARG A 185 -22.34 1.93 8.16
CA ARG A 185 -23.32 1.74 7.08
C ARG A 185 -23.79 3.06 6.50
N ASP A 186 -24.19 4.00 7.35
CA ASP A 186 -24.61 5.34 6.92
C ASP A 186 -23.51 6.03 6.09
N LYS A 187 -22.25 5.91 6.53
CA LYS A 187 -21.09 6.40 5.79
C LYS A 187 -20.92 5.71 4.44
N ALA A 188 -21.09 4.39 4.38
CA ALA A 188 -21.00 3.63 3.13
C ALA A 188 -22.11 4.06 2.13
N GLU A 189 -23.32 4.29 2.59
CA GLU A 189 -24.43 4.76 1.77
C GLU A 189 -24.16 6.17 1.21
N ILE A 190 -23.64 7.08 2.03
CA ILE A 190 -23.24 8.42 1.58
C ILE A 190 -22.17 8.33 0.48
N LEU A 191 -21.15 7.47 0.66
CA LEU A 191 -20.11 7.28 -0.35
C LEU A 191 -20.67 6.68 -1.64
N ALA A 192 -21.57 5.70 -1.53
CA ALA A 192 -22.23 5.13 -2.70
C ALA A 192 -23.06 6.16 -3.48
N ASP A 193 -23.72 7.10 -2.79
CA ASP A 193 -24.49 8.15 -3.45
C ASP A 193 -23.60 9.22 -4.10
N ARG A 194 -22.44 9.55 -3.48
CA ARG A 194 -21.41 10.41 -4.09
C ARG A 194 -20.88 9.79 -5.38
N LEU A 195 -20.60 8.47 -5.39
CA LEU A 195 -20.17 7.73 -6.57
C LEU A 195 -21.24 7.73 -7.66
N LYS A 196 -22.52 7.52 -7.33
CA LYS A 196 -23.63 7.62 -8.29
C LYS A 196 -23.76 9.04 -8.85
N GLY A 197 -23.38 10.05 -8.05
CA GLY A 197 -23.32 11.45 -8.46
C GLY A 197 -22.15 11.77 -9.41
N GLY A 198 -21.30 10.80 -9.73
CA GLY A 198 -20.17 10.93 -10.65
C GLY A 198 -18.87 11.39 -10.00
N GLU A 199 -18.75 11.29 -8.68
CA GLU A 199 -17.51 11.58 -7.98
C GLU A 199 -16.49 10.49 -8.24
N ASP A 200 -15.18 10.85 -8.29
CA ASP A 200 -14.12 9.92 -8.64
C ASP A 200 -13.89 8.89 -7.54
N PHE A 201 -13.94 7.60 -7.93
CA PHE A 201 -13.79 6.48 -7.01
C PHE A 201 -12.42 6.48 -6.31
N GLY A 202 -11.35 6.74 -7.07
CA GLY A 202 -10.00 6.73 -6.56
C GLY A 202 -9.81 7.80 -5.46
N SER A 203 -10.34 9.00 -5.68
CA SER A 203 -10.30 10.09 -4.72
C SER A 203 -11.03 9.73 -3.42
N LEU A 204 -12.21 9.11 -3.53
CA LEU A 204 -12.97 8.64 -2.37
C LEU A 204 -12.26 7.50 -1.62
N ALA A 205 -11.61 6.60 -2.36
CA ALA A 205 -10.83 5.53 -1.76
C ALA A 205 -9.64 6.09 -0.97
N ILE A 206 -8.90 7.05 -1.52
CA ILE A 206 -7.78 7.71 -0.84
C ILE A 206 -8.26 8.46 0.42
N GLU A 207 -9.44 9.09 0.37
CA GLU A 207 -9.95 9.90 1.49
C GLU A 207 -10.56 9.04 2.61
N PHE A 208 -11.27 7.95 2.28
CA PHE A 208 -12.12 7.24 3.26
C PHE A 208 -11.73 5.79 3.51
N SER A 209 -10.96 5.15 2.61
CA SER A 209 -10.66 3.73 2.76
C SER A 209 -9.54 3.49 3.78
N LYS A 210 -9.71 2.46 4.59
CA LYS A 210 -8.68 1.90 5.49
C LYS A 210 -8.05 0.62 4.92
N GLY A 211 -8.35 0.30 3.67
CA GLY A 211 -7.76 -0.84 2.97
C GLY A 211 -6.31 -0.59 2.56
N GLN A 212 -5.57 -1.68 2.36
CA GLN A 212 -4.15 -1.60 1.96
C GLN A 212 -3.93 -0.82 0.65
N ASN A 213 -4.90 -0.92 -0.27
CA ASN A 213 -4.84 -0.26 -1.57
C ASN A 213 -5.51 1.13 -1.57
N ALA A 214 -5.79 1.71 -0.38
CA ALA A 214 -6.45 3.01 -0.28
C ALA A 214 -5.71 4.10 -1.05
N LEU A 215 -4.40 4.19 -0.87
CA LEU A 215 -3.54 5.19 -1.52
C LEU A 215 -3.33 4.94 -3.03
N ASP A 216 -3.62 3.72 -3.50
CA ASP A 216 -3.63 3.34 -4.92
C ASP A 216 -5.04 3.50 -5.54
N GLY A 217 -5.90 4.33 -4.92
CA GLY A 217 -7.28 4.56 -5.35
C GLY A 217 -8.20 3.37 -5.12
N GLY A 218 -7.84 2.46 -4.21
CA GLY A 218 -8.63 1.26 -3.90
C GLY A 218 -8.58 0.18 -4.99
N ASP A 219 -7.71 0.30 -6.00
CA ASP A 219 -7.64 -0.65 -7.12
C ASP A 219 -7.19 -2.04 -6.65
N MET A 220 -7.99 -3.05 -6.97
CA MET A 220 -7.70 -4.46 -6.70
C MET A 220 -7.26 -5.22 -7.97
N GLY A 221 -7.17 -4.53 -9.10
CA GLY A 221 -6.85 -5.11 -10.40
C GLY A 221 -7.99 -5.95 -11.00
N TRP A 222 -7.65 -6.69 -12.06
CA TRP A 222 -8.58 -7.57 -12.75
C TRP A 222 -8.85 -8.83 -11.93
N ARG A 223 -10.12 -9.21 -11.80
CA ARG A 223 -10.59 -10.38 -11.05
C ARG A 223 -11.67 -11.14 -11.82
N LYS A 224 -11.61 -12.46 -11.75
CA LYS A 224 -12.70 -13.32 -12.23
C LYS A 224 -13.81 -13.38 -11.17
N PRO A 225 -15.07 -13.69 -11.55
CA PRO A 225 -16.20 -13.75 -10.62
C PRO A 225 -15.94 -14.61 -9.37
N ALA A 226 -15.26 -15.73 -9.53
CA ALA A 226 -14.91 -16.64 -8.44
C ALA A 226 -13.86 -16.03 -7.43
N GLN A 227 -13.23 -14.92 -7.77
CA GLN A 227 -12.27 -14.21 -6.92
C GLN A 227 -12.89 -12.99 -6.23
N LEU A 228 -14.21 -12.79 -6.43
CA LEU A 228 -14.95 -11.73 -5.78
C LEU A 228 -15.24 -12.09 -4.32
N PRO A 229 -15.18 -11.13 -3.37
CA PRO A 229 -15.48 -11.36 -1.96
C PRO A 229 -16.95 -11.70 -1.70
#